data_55bf208bfaf8262e8e0a0f544a14d809
#
_entry.id   55bf208bfaf8262e8e0a0f544a14d809
#
_cell.length_a   1.000
_cell.length_b   1.000
_cell.length_c   1.000
_cell.angle_alpha   90.00
_cell.angle_beta   90.00
_cell.angle_gamma   90.00
#
_symmetry.space_group_name_H-M   'P 1'
#
loop_
_entity.id
_entity.type
_entity.pdbx_description
1 polymer ?
#
loop_
_entity_poly.entity_id
_entity_poly.type
_entity_poly.pdbx_seq_one_letter_code
_entity_poly.pdbx_strand_id
1 'polypeptide(L)'
;MDEVFNGCIILKEAPLFDTSQCTDIDYAFYNCSNLYYLPAYDFSSVTTATNAFGAAILRWSDVYGIVVSHSYNNCKLSREAIVNIFNNLGTASGSKTITVTNNPGSGDLTATDIAIATGKGWTVVS
;
A
#
# COMPACT_ATOMS: atom_id res chain seq x y z
N MET A 1 -3.41 5.03 13.74
CA MET A 1 -4.45 4.16 13.11
C MET A 1 -4.19 2.66 13.32
N ASP A 2 -3.56 2.31 14.40
CA ASP A 2 -3.32 0.90 14.70
C ASP A 2 -4.66 0.14 14.76
N GLU A 3 -4.79 -0.90 13.93
CA GLU A 3 -5.96 -1.80 13.85
C GLU A 3 -7.34 -1.13 13.66
N VAL A 4 -7.42 0.16 13.33
CA VAL A 4 -8.70 0.91 13.35
C VAL A 4 -9.82 0.28 12.50
N PHE A 5 -9.48 -0.41 11.39
CA PHE A 5 -10.44 -1.16 10.55
C PHE A 5 -10.16 -2.65 10.52
N ASN A 6 -9.34 -3.18 11.44
CA ASN A 6 -9.01 -4.61 11.45
C ASN A 6 -10.28 -5.46 11.54
N GLY A 7 -10.42 -6.41 10.62
CA GLY A 7 -11.57 -7.31 10.58
C GLY A 7 -12.89 -6.69 10.13
N CYS A 8 -12.90 -5.48 9.58
CA CYS A 8 -14.11 -4.84 9.03
C CYS A 8 -14.55 -5.53 7.73
N ILE A 9 -15.13 -6.72 7.82
CA ILE A 9 -15.47 -7.56 6.66
C ILE A 9 -16.53 -6.96 5.74
N ILE A 10 -17.34 -6.00 6.22
CA ILE A 10 -18.35 -5.31 5.41
C ILE A 10 -17.80 -4.04 4.76
N LEU A 11 -16.63 -3.56 5.17
CA LEU A 11 -16.03 -2.34 4.63
C LEU A 11 -15.54 -2.58 3.19
N LYS A 12 -16.09 -1.84 2.23
CA LYS A 12 -15.73 -1.90 0.81
C LYS A 12 -14.78 -0.78 0.41
N GLU A 13 -15.04 0.44 0.90
CA GLU A 13 -14.21 1.62 0.71
C GLU A 13 -13.95 2.25 2.07
N ALA A 14 -12.70 2.62 2.35
CA ALA A 14 -12.38 3.34 3.57
C ALA A 14 -12.80 4.81 3.42
N PRO A 15 -13.39 5.43 4.47
CA PRO A 15 -13.76 6.84 4.40
C PRO A 15 -12.50 7.72 4.37
N LEU A 16 -12.54 8.82 3.61
CA LEU A 16 -11.46 9.80 3.59
C LEU A 16 -11.51 10.68 4.84
N PHE A 17 -10.41 10.73 5.57
CA PHE A 17 -10.21 11.64 6.71
C PHE A 17 -8.75 12.10 6.75
N ASP A 18 -8.45 13.11 7.57
CA ASP A 18 -7.09 13.64 7.69
C ASP A 18 -6.18 12.64 8.40
N THR A 19 -5.19 12.13 7.68
CA THR A 19 -4.20 11.17 8.18
C THR A 19 -2.79 11.76 8.25
N SER A 20 -2.62 13.06 7.99
CA SER A 20 -1.31 13.70 7.88
C SER A 20 -0.45 13.61 9.15
N GLN A 21 -1.09 13.44 10.32
CA GLN A 21 -0.42 13.26 11.60
C GLN A 21 -0.34 11.79 12.05
N CYS A 22 -0.79 10.87 11.21
CA CYS A 22 -0.79 9.45 11.53
C CYS A 22 0.64 8.90 11.46
N THR A 23 1.11 8.29 12.54
CA THR A 23 2.45 7.71 12.63
C THR A 23 2.45 6.19 12.62
N ASP A 24 1.31 5.56 12.92
CA ASP A 24 1.17 4.12 13.06
C ASP A 24 -0.07 3.64 12.29
N ILE A 25 0.15 2.75 11.33
CA ILE A 25 -0.93 2.09 10.57
C ILE A 25 -0.81 0.56 10.64
N ASP A 26 -0.12 0.04 11.65
CA ASP A 26 -0.01 -1.41 11.83
C ASP A 26 -1.40 -2.04 11.87
N TYR A 27 -1.61 -3.06 11.05
CA TYR A 27 -2.87 -3.80 10.91
C TYR A 27 -4.12 -2.95 10.60
N ALA A 28 -3.96 -1.69 10.17
CA ALA A 28 -5.08 -0.75 10.03
C ALA A 28 -6.22 -1.31 9.16
N PHE A 29 -5.90 -2.01 8.06
CA PHE A 29 -6.89 -2.61 7.16
C PHE A 29 -6.75 -4.15 7.09
N TYR A 30 -6.11 -4.74 8.09
CA TYR A 30 -5.91 -6.19 8.13
C TYR A 30 -7.26 -6.92 8.21
N ASN A 31 -7.40 -8.01 7.47
CA ASN A 31 -8.64 -8.80 7.40
C ASN A 31 -9.89 -8.04 6.91
N CYS A 32 -9.74 -6.88 6.28
CA CYS A 32 -10.84 -6.21 5.59
C CYS A 32 -11.12 -6.94 4.27
N SER A 33 -11.79 -8.09 4.34
CA SER A 33 -11.91 -9.04 3.21
C SER A 33 -12.73 -8.54 2.03
N ASN A 34 -13.49 -7.45 2.18
CA ASN A 34 -14.29 -6.82 1.13
C ASN A 34 -13.77 -5.41 0.73
N LEU A 35 -12.67 -4.97 1.29
CA LEU A 35 -12.09 -3.67 0.98
C LEU A 35 -11.40 -3.71 -0.39
N TYR A 36 -11.90 -2.94 -1.36
CA TYR A 36 -11.36 -2.90 -2.73
C TYR A 36 -10.72 -1.57 -3.10
N TYR A 37 -10.91 -0.50 -2.33
CA TYR A 37 -10.38 0.83 -2.62
C TYR A 37 -9.90 1.53 -1.36
N LEU A 38 -8.71 2.15 -1.45
CA LEU A 38 -8.17 3.07 -0.44
C LEU A 38 -8.04 4.48 -1.02
N PRO A 39 -8.62 5.50 -0.36
CA PRO A 39 -8.54 6.87 -0.83
C PRO A 39 -7.14 7.48 -0.64
N ALA A 40 -6.97 8.73 -1.05
CA ALA A 40 -5.71 9.46 -1.00
C ALA A 40 -5.32 9.86 0.44
N TYR A 41 -5.09 8.88 1.30
CA TYR A 41 -4.53 9.13 2.62
C TYR A 41 -3.09 9.61 2.51
N ASP A 42 -2.79 10.69 3.22
CA ASP A 42 -1.41 11.15 3.42
C ASP A 42 -0.77 10.32 4.54
N PHE A 43 0.12 9.41 4.19
CA PHE A 43 0.87 8.60 5.14
C PHE A 43 2.36 8.99 5.21
N SER A 44 2.68 10.24 4.89
CA SER A 44 4.07 10.73 4.94
C SER A 44 4.67 10.77 6.34
N SER A 45 3.84 10.82 7.39
CA SER A 45 4.28 10.79 8.80
C SER A 45 4.37 9.38 9.38
N VAL A 46 3.96 8.35 8.63
CA VAL A 46 3.91 6.97 9.12
C VAL A 46 5.32 6.42 9.35
N THR A 47 5.53 5.83 10.52
CA THR A 47 6.78 5.20 10.93
C THR A 47 6.67 3.68 11.04
N THR A 48 5.45 3.13 11.14
CA THR A 48 5.19 1.68 11.16
C THR A 48 3.98 1.33 10.30
N ALA A 49 4.08 0.24 9.53
CA ALA A 49 3.04 -0.20 8.58
C ALA A 49 2.98 -1.74 8.47
N THR A 50 3.16 -2.44 9.60
CA THR A 50 3.13 -3.91 9.64
C THR A 50 1.75 -4.43 9.24
N ASN A 51 1.69 -5.25 8.19
CA ASN A 51 0.43 -5.84 7.69
C ASN A 51 -0.71 -4.83 7.50
N ALA A 52 -0.39 -3.57 7.22
CA ALA A 52 -1.37 -2.50 7.11
C ALA A 52 -2.47 -2.81 6.09
N PHE A 53 -2.12 -3.45 4.97
CA PHE A 53 -3.01 -3.73 3.85
C PHE A 53 -3.24 -5.24 3.64
N GLY A 54 -2.91 -6.06 4.63
CA GLY A 54 -2.98 -7.53 4.52
C GLY A 54 -4.40 -8.07 4.40
N ALA A 55 -4.57 -9.09 3.57
CA ALA A 55 -5.82 -9.83 3.34
C ALA A 55 -6.97 -9.01 2.74
N ALA A 56 -6.68 -7.87 2.13
CA ALA A 56 -7.66 -7.11 1.36
C ALA A 56 -7.81 -7.66 -0.06
N ILE A 57 -9.00 -7.56 -0.64
CA ILE A 57 -9.19 -7.77 -2.08
C ILE A 57 -8.96 -6.45 -2.83
N LEU A 58 -8.03 -5.68 -2.37
CA LEU A 58 -7.76 -4.33 -2.81
C LEU A 58 -7.44 -4.31 -4.32
N ARG A 59 -8.15 -3.46 -5.06
CA ARG A 59 -7.97 -3.27 -6.50
C ARG A 59 -7.27 -1.98 -6.85
N TRP A 60 -7.34 -1.00 -5.95
CA TRP A 60 -6.75 0.32 -6.17
C TRP A 60 -6.44 1.00 -4.84
N SER A 61 -5.30 1.69 -4.79
CA SER A 61 -4.89 2.50 -3.65
C SER A 61 -4.35 3.84 -4.13
N ASP A 62 -4.92 4.92 -3.63
CA ASP A 62 -4.44 6.29 -3.83
C ASP A 62 -3.64 6.81 -2.64
N VAL A 63 -3.34 5.96 -1.68
CA VAL A 63 -2.45 6.27 -0.55
C VAL A 63 -1.12 6.80 -1.06
N TYR A 64 -0.60 7.85 -0.44
CA TYR A 64 0.65 8.46 -0.87
C TYR A 64 1.58 8.81 0.29
N GLY A 65 2.86 9.01 -0.04
CA GLY A 65 3.86 9.53 0.87
C GLY A 65 4.51 8.51 1.80
N ILE A 66 4.12 7.23 1.78
CA ILE A 66 4.74 6.21 2.66
C ILE A 66 6.24 6.12 2.37
N VAL A 67 7.03 6.13 3.44
CA VAL A 67 8.50 6.04 3.40
C VAL A 67 9.05 4.85 4.21
N VAL A 68 8.18 3.98 4.72
CA VAL A 68 8.55 2.76 5.46
C VAL A 68 8.19 1.51 4.67
N SER A 69 8.90 0.41 4.89
CA SER A 69 8.60 -0.87 4.23
C SER A 69 7.17 -1.29 4.50
N HIS A 70 6.46 -1.72 3.46
CA HIS A 70 5.08 -2.19 3.57
C HIS A 70 4.74 -3.15 2.43
N SER A 71 3.56 -3.75 2.50
CA SER A 71 3.17 -4.82 1.58
C SER A 71 1.72 -4.69 1.13
N TYR A 72 1.52 -4.88 -0.16
CA TYR A 72 0.21 -5.08 -0.80
C TYR A 72 0.10 -6.52 -1.35
N ASN A 73 0.79 -7.49 -0.76
CA ASN A 73 0.73 -8.85 -1.24
C ASN A 73 -0.68 -9.46 -1.12
N ASN A 74 -0.99 -10.41 -2.00
CA ASN A 74 -2.27 -11.12 -2.00
C ASN A 74 -3.52 -10.22 -2.15
N CYS A 75 -3.36 -9.04 -2.74
CA CYS A 75 -4.48 -8.18 -3.13
C CYS A 75 -4.98 -8.58 -4.55
N LYS A 76 -5.75 -7.71 -5.19
CA LYS A 76 -6.28 -7.89 -6.54
C LYS A 76 -5.84 -6.76 -7.47
N LEU A 77 -4.60 -6.32 -7.31
CA LEU A 77 -4.05 -5.19 -8.05
C LEU A 77 -3.69 -5.58 -9.48
N SER A 78 -4.16 -4.79 -10.44
CA SER A 78 -3.68 -4.83 -11.83
C SER A 78 -2.28 -4.22 -11.93
N ARG A 79 -1.63 -4.38 -13.10
CA ARG A 79 -0.37 -3.69 -13.38
C ARG A 79 -0.50 -2.18 -13.17
N GLU A 80 -1.56 -1.57 -13.70
CA GLU A 80 -1.80 -0.12 -13.58
C GLU A 80 -1.96 0.31 -12.13
N ALA A 81 -2.64 -0.48 -11.30
CA ALA A 81 -2.81 -0.20 -9.88
C ALA A 81 -1.46 -0.27 -9.13
N ILE A 82 -0.61 -1.23 -9.47
CA ILE A 82 0.73 -1.34 -8.88
C ILE A 82 1.59 -0.14 -9.31
N VAL A 83 1.56 0.25 -10.57
CA VAL A 83 2.27 1.45 -11.07
C VAL A 83 1.79 2.70 -10.35
N ASN A 84 0.48 2.84 -10.10
CA ASN A 84 -0.06 3.95 -9.30
C ASN A 84 0.53 3.96 -7.88
N ILE A 85 0.64 2.80 -7.24
CA ILE A 85 1.29 2.68 -5.92
C ILE A 85 2.74 3.17 -6.00
N PHE A 86 3.51 2.73 -6.99
CA PHE A 86 4.91 3.14 -7.15
C PHE A 86 5.06 4.66 -7.35
N ASN A 87 4.16 5.26 -8.15
CA ASN A 87 4.16 6.71 -8.36
C ASN A 87 3.86 7.48 -7.08
N ASN A 88 3.09 6.92 -6.17
CA ASN A 88 2.65 7.57 -4.93
C ASN A 88 3.59 7.31 -3.73
N LEU A 89 4.58 6.44 -3.87
CA LEU A 89 5.58 6.22 -2.82
C LEU A 89 6.35 7.51 -2.51
N GLY A 90 6.65 7.74 -1.23
CA GLY A 90 7.62 8.74 -0.83
C GLY A 90 9.05 8.31 -1.20
N THR A 91 10.01 9.21 -1.10
CA THR A 91 11.43 8.89 -1.30
C THR A 91 11.95 8.12 -0.09
N ALA A 92 12.44 6.91 -0.31
CA ALA A 92 12.95 6.07 0.75
C ALA A 92 14.34 6.52 1.22
N SER A 93 14.58 6.41 2.52
CA SER A 93 15.90 6.56 3.14
C SER A 93 16.30 5.23 3.74
N GLY A 94 17.49 4.75 3.39
CA GLY A 94 17.96 3.43 3.78
C GLY A 94 17.29 2.31 2.98
N SER A 95 17.35 1.08 3.48
CA SER A 95 16.79 -0.10 2.80
C SER A 95 15.29 -0.21 3.11
N LYS A 96 14.45 0.14 2.15
CA LYS A 96 12.99 0.02 2.24
C LYS A 96 12.47 -0.89 1.14
N THR A 97 11.49 -1.72 1.49
CA THR A 97 10.91 -2.71 0.58
C THR A 97 9.42 -2.45 0.38
N ILE A 98 8.99 -2.47 -0.88
CA ILE A 98 7.58 -2.55 -1.27
C ILE A 98 7.32 -3.94 -1.86
N THR A 99 6.40 -4.68 -1.25
CA THR A 99 6.02 -6.03 -1.69
C THR A 99 4.68 -5.99 -2.40
N VAL A 100 4.64 -6.50 -3.62
CA VAL A 100 3.42 -6.56 -4.45
C VAL A 100 3.19 -7.96 -5.02
N THR A 101 3.71 -9.00 -4.36
CA THR A 101 3.58 -10.39 -4.79
C THR A 101 2.13 -10.87 -4.80
N ASN A 102 1.86 -11.88 -5.62
CA ASN A 102 0.55 -12.55 -5.68
C ASN A 102 -0.62 -11.62 -6.02
N ASN A 103 -0.36 -10.59 -6.82
CA ASN A 103 -1.39 -9.77 -7.44
C ASN A 103 -1.53 -10.16 -8.92
N PRO A 104 -2.71 -10.01 -9.54
CA PRO A 104 -2.86 -10.29 -10.97
C PRO A 104 -1.86 -9.54 -11.85
N GLY A 105 -1.50 -8.31 -11.49
CA GLY A 105 -0.57 -7.47 -12.26
C GLY A 105 0.90 -7.66 -11.94
N SER A 106 1.26 -8.46 -10.93
CA SER A 106 2.67 -8.61 -10.51
C SER A 106 3.57 -9.16 -11.60
N GLY A 107 3.08 -10.14 -12.37
CA GLY A 107 3.82 -10.76 -13.47
C GLY A 107 3.91 -9.90 -14.73
N ASP A 108 3.14 -8.83 -14.81
CA ASP A 108 3.07 -7.93 -15.97
C ASP A 108 3.95 -6.68 -15.82
N LEU A 109 4.62 -6.52 -14.67
CA LEU A 109 5.49 -5.38 -14.41
C LEU A 109 6.69 -5.40 -15.34
N THR A 110 6.97 -4.27 -15.97
CA THR A 110 8.15 -4.07 -16.80
C THR A 110 9.31 -3.50 -15.98
N ALA A 111 10.52 -3.56 -16.54
CA ALA A 111 11.69 -2.91 -15.93
C ALA A 111 11.46 -1.39 -15.73
N THR A 112 10.75 -0.75 -16.65
CA THR A 112 10.40 0.67 -16.54
C THR A 112 9.45 0.93 -15.38
N ASP A 113 8.48 0.06 -15.15
CA ASP A 113 7.55 0.18 -14.01
C ASP A 113 8.31 0.07 -12.69
N ILE A 114 9.17 -0.93 -12.57
CA ILE A 114 9.98 -1.17 -11.36
C ILE A 114 10.93 0.01 -11.10
N ALA A 115 11.47 0.63 -12.16
CA ALA A 115 12.36 1.78 -12.07
C ALA A 115 11.68 3.00 -11.41
N ILE A 116 10.37 3.13 -11.44
CA ILE A 116 9.64 4.19 -10.74
C ILE A 116 9.90 4.09 -9.23
N ALA A 117 9.80 2.90 -8.67
CA ALA A 117 10.04 2.67 -7.24
C ALA A 117 11.55 2.67 -6.91
N THR A 118 12.37 1.99 -7.70
CA THR A 118 13.81 1.93 -7.44
C THR A 118 14.48 3.29 -7.58
N GLY A 119 13.97 4.15 -8.47
CA GLY A 119 14.43 5.55 -8.60
C GLY A 119 14.13 6.40 -7.36
N LYS A 120 13.23 5.97 -6.50
CA LYS A 120 12.91 6.59 -5.20
C LYS A 120 13.59 5.88 -4.02
N GLY A 121 14.49 4.95 -4.27
CA GLY A 121 15.26 4.24 -3.24
C GLY A 121 14.62 2.96 -2.70
N TRP A 122 13.56 2.46 -3.34
CA TRP A 122 12.86 1.25 -2.89
C TRP A 122 13.45 -0.02 -3.52
N THR A 123 13.38 -1.11 -2.75
CA THR A 123 13.51 -2.48 -3.28
C THR A 123 12.11 -3.01 -3.57
N VAL A 124 11.89 -3.51 -4.77
CA VAL A 124 10.60 -4.08 -5.18
C VAL A 124 10.65 -5.60 -5.06
N VAL A 125 9.68 -6.20 -4.36
CA VAL A 125 9.44 -7.64 -4.32
C VAL A 125 8.11 -7.91 -5.03
N SER A 126 8.20 -8.55 -6.19
CA SER A 126 7.05 -8.81 -7.06
C SER A 126 6.86 -10.28 -7.37
#